data_a16dc0660b8382b818c0cb03650967f7
#
_entry.id   a16dc0660b8382b818c0cb03650967f7
#
_cell.length_a   1.000
_cell.length_b   1.000
_cell.length_c   1.000
_cell.angle_alpha   90.00
_cell.angle_beta   90.00
_cell.angle_gamma   90.00
#
_symmetry.space_group_name_H-M   'P 1'
#
loop_
_entity.id
_entity.type
_entity.pdbx_description
1 polymer ?
#
loop_
_entity_poly.entity_id
_entity_poly.type
_entity_poly.pdbx_seq_one_letter_code
_entity_poly.pdbx_strand_id
1 'polypeptide(L)'
;MPLDGICMQAVAEELRSELLGLRIDKVQQPARDQVILLLRGNKRLLLNAGANTPRIQLTALTRDNPAEPPMFCMLLRKHLVGGRVAAVTQPPLERLVRLELDITDDFGQPGRRTLVLEAMGRRSNLILLDGEGRIIDCLRRVDADMSAARQVLPGLYYEPPASVGRLPVTEETENGFREKISAANPERSVDAFLLDHYFGISPLIARELAFRSAGETDAHLFDLGAVGEDRLWKELSGLIRDIQENHFTAICLKKDGKMADFTYCPIAQYGPAMETVRYDTFSTLMDDFYALREQQERVRQRGADLLRTATTARDRIRWKLAMQEKDYAATQNRDQLRIYGDLITANLYRMERGAARLETENFYDPECRPVAIPLDPLLTPQQNAAKYYKRYTKAKTAEKYLAEQMALARRDLDYLESVLEELSRAETEQDFLDIRGELRDAGFLRRQGKKEQNRPAKPLEFRTTSGFRVLVGRNNRQNDKLTRSADHRDIWLHTQKIHGSHVILCTGGREVDDDTIVEAAKLAAWFSQAREGANVPVDYTPVKNVKKPAGARPGMVIYSTCRTVNVAPEEGLVKKLQLS
;
A
#
# COMPACT_ATOMS: atom_id res chain seq x y z
N MET A 1 -18.78 -9.66 5.17
CA MET A 1 -18.02 -10.29 4.06
C MET A 1 -18.99 -11.18 3.31
N PRO A 2 -19.09 -11.06 1.98
CA PRO A 2 -20.03 -11.85 1.18
C PRO A 2 -19.76 -13.36 1.27
N LEU A 3 -18.50 -13.77 1.46
CA LEU A 3 -18.10 -15.17 1.55
C LEU A 3 -18.20 -15.66 3.00
N ASP A 4 -19.40 -16.12 3.39
CA ASP A 4 -19.65 -16.82 4.64
C ASP A 4 -19.37 -18.33 4.52
N GLY A 5 -19.66 -19.10 5.58
CA GLY A 5 -19.39 -20.55 5.59
C GLY A 5 -20.22 -21.33 4.58
N ILE A 6 -21.48 -20.93 4.37
CA ILE A 6 -22.39 -21.57 3.42
C ILE A 6 -21.97 -21.23 1.97
N CYS A 7 -21.67 -19.95 1.70
CA CYS A 7 -21.17 -19.55 0.40
C CYS A 7 -19.83 -20.26 0.07
N MET A 8 -18.98 -20.49 1.07
CA MET A 8 -17.75 -21.27 0.91
C MET A 8 -18.06 -22.72 0.56
N GLN A 9 -19.14 -23.33 1.12
CA GLN A 9 -19.60 -24.68 0.75
C GLN A 9 -20.02 -24.73 -0.71
N ALA A 10 -20.81 -23.75 -1.15
CA ALA A 10 -21.24 -23.64 -2.55
C ALA A 10 -20.04 -23.59 -3.53
N VAL A 11 -19.03 -22.79 -3.18
CA VAL A 11 -17.78 -22.69 -3.95
C VAL A 11 -16.99 -24.01 -3.89
N ALA A 12 -16.87 -24.63 -2.72
CA ALA A 12 -16.15 -25.90 -2.57
C ALA A 12 -16.80 -27.04 -3.39
N GLU A 13 -18.14 -27.06 -3.49
CA GLU A 13 -18.88 -28.03 -4.33
C GLU A 13 -18.62 -27.80 -5.81
N GLU A 14 -18.67 -26.54 -6.28
CA GLU A 14 -18.27 -26.19 -7.65
C GLU A 14 -16.83 -26.64 -7.95
N LEU A 15 -15.89 -26.35 -7.04
CA LEU A 15 -14.49 -26.73 -7.23
C LEU A 15 -14.30 -28.25 -7.18
N ARG A 16 -15.07 -28.97 -6.37
CA ARG A 16 -15.03 -30.44 -6.31
C ARG A 16 -15.41 -31.03 -7.66
N SER A 17 -16.52 -30.58 -8.26
CA SER A 17 -16.96 -31.07 -9.56
C SER A 17 -15.98 -30.78 -10.69
N GLU A 18 -15.27 -29.66 -10.60
CA GLU A 18 -14.42 -29.13 -11.66
C GLU A 18 -12.95 -29.57 -11.59
N LEU A 19 -12.44 -29.95 -10.40
CA LEU A 19 -11.01 -30.14 -10.16
C LEU A 19 -10.58 -31.57 -9.88
N LEU A 20 -11.51 -32.47 -9.47
CA LEU A 20 -11.14 -33.83 -9.09
C LEU A 20 -10.37 -34.53 -10.21
N GLY A 21 -9.27 -35.19 -9.87
CA GLY A 21 -8.39 -35.93 -10.76
C GLY A 21 -7.49 -35.08 -11.66
N LEU A 22 -7.67 -33.75 -11.69
CA LEU A 22 -6.84 -32.86 -12.50
C LEU A 22 -5.43 -32.75 -11.95
N ARG A 23 -4.45 -32.72 -12.85
CA ARG A 23 -3.04 -32.56 -12.54
C ARG A 23 -2.66 -31.08 -12.47
N ILE A 24 -1.84 -30.71 -11.50
CA ILE A 24 -1.22 -29.37 -11.39
C ILE A 24 0.00 -29.32 -12.32
N ASP A 25 -0.08 -28.46 -13.36
CA ASP A 25 0.99 -28.29 -14.33
C ASP A 25 1.94 -27.14 -13.93
N LYS A 26 1.45 -26.09 -13.21
CA LYS A 26 2.25 -24.93 -12.83
C LYS A 26 1.68 -24.23 -11.61
N VAL A 27 2.58 -23.64 -10.80
CA VAL A 27 2.23 -22.75 -9.68
C VAL A 27 2.78 -21.35 -9.95
N GLN A 28 1.94 -20.34 -9.72
CA GLN A 28 2.25 -18.93 -9.86
C GLN A 28 1.85 -18.17 -8.59
N GLN A 29 2.56 -17.09 -8.26
CA GLN A 29 2.23 -16.21 -7.15
C GLN A 29 2.34 -14.75 -7.64
N PRO A 30 1.27 -14.21 -8.26
CA PRO A 30 1.27 -12.88 -8.86
C PRO A 30 1.33 -11.75 -7.82
N ALA A 31 0.84 -11.98 -6.60
CA ALA A 31 0.91 -11.05 -5.49
C ALA A 31 1.32 -11.77 -4.20
N ARG A 32 1.68 -11.01 -3.16
CA ARG A 32 2.16 -11.57 -1.89
C ARG A 32 1.19 -12.58 -1.26
N ASP A 33 -0.10 -12.34 -1.44
CA ASP A 33 -1.20 -13.07 -0.81
C ASP A 33 -2.07 -13.86 -1.81
N GLN A 34 -1.64 -13.96 -3.07
CA GLN A 34 -2.36 -14.67 -4.13
C GLN A 34 -1.52 -15.77 -4.74
N VAL A 35 -2.05 -16.99 -4.78
CA VAL A 35 -1.46 -18.14 -5.47
C VAL A 35 -2.43 -18.63 -6.55
N ILE A 36 -1.91 -18.95 -7.72
CA ILE A 36 -2.67 -19.54 -8.83
C ILE A 36 -2.06 -20.90 -9.16
N LEU A 37 -2.89 -21.95 -9.08
CA LEU A 37 -2.57 -23.27 -9.59
C LEU A 37 -3.12 -23.41 -11.01
N LEU A 38 -2.23 -23.66 -11.97
CA LEU A 38 -2.63 -24.00 -13.33
C LEU A 38 -2.77 -25.53 -13.41
N LEU A 39 -3.98 -25.97 -13.73
CA LEU A 39 -4.32 -27.39 -13.82
C LEU A 39 -4.52 -27.78 -15.28
N ARG A 40 -4.44 -29.08 -15.55
CA ARG A 40 -4.68 -29.63 -16.86
C ARG A 40 -6.08 -29.23 -17.38
N GLY A 41 -6.23 -29.02 -18.69
CA GLY A 41 -7.46 -28.47 -19.26
C GLY A 41 -7.57 -26.95 -19.21
N ASN A 42 -6.43 -26.25 -19.00
CA ASN A 42 -6.33 -24.78 -18.92
C ASN A 42 -7.15 -24.16 -17.78
N LYS A 43 -7.47 -24.96 -16.75
CA LYS A 43 -8.15 -24.44 -15.56
C LYS A 43 -7.15 -23.74 -14.64
N ARG A 44 -7.59 -22.61 -14.07
CA ARG A 44 -6.78 -21.81 -13.15
C ARG A 44 -7.53 -21.68 -11.83
N LEU A 45 -6.96 -22.23 -10.76
CA LEU A 45 -7.48 -22.09 -9.42
C LEU A 45 -6.76 -20.95 -8.71
N LEU A 46 -7.48 -19.90 -8.37
CA LEU A 46 -7.00 -18.79 -7.56
C LEU A 46 -7.26 -19.09 -6.08
N LEU A 47 -6.20 -18.99 -5.27
CA LEU A 47 -6.26 -18.96 -3.80
C LEU A 47 -5.76 -17.59 -3.35
N ASN A 48 -6.61 -16.82 -2.70
CA ASN A 48 -6.30 -15.48 -2.21
C ASN A 48 -6.48 -15.44 -0.69
N ALA A 49 -5.38 -15.21 0.04
CA ALA A 49 -5.35 -15.00 1.48
C ALA A 49 -5.23 -13.50 1.87
N GLY A 50 -5.57 -12.59 0.96
CA GLY A 50 -5.59 -11.15 1.21
C GLY A 50 -6.64 -10.74 2.24
N ALA A 51 -6.29 -9.79 3.11
CA ALA A 51 -7.14 -9.38 4.23
C ALA A 51 -8.54 -8.88 3.81
N ASN A 52 -8.63 -8.22 2.66
CA ASN A 52 -9.87 -7.60 2.18
C ASN A 52 -10.65 -8.46 1.19
N THR A 53 -9.97 -9.44 0.56
CA THR A 53 -10.54 -10.24 -0.54
C THR A 53 -10.19 -11.73 -0.45
N PRO A 54 -10.26 -12.35 0.75
CA PRO A 54 -9.90 -13.76 0.88
C PRO A 54 -10.92 -14.64 0.17
N ARG A 55 -10.47 -15.59 -0.68
CA ARG A 55 -11.33 -16.47 -1.45
C ARG A 55 -10.57 -17.57 -2.18
N ILE A 56 -11.31 -18.57 -2.61
CA ILE A 56 -10.86 -19.59 -3.54
C ILE A 56 -11.88 -19.69 -4.68
N GLN A 57 -11.41 -19.78 -5.93
CA GLN A 57 -12.29 -19.88 -7.11
C GLN A 57 -11.51 -20.31 -8.35
N LEU A 58 -12.18 -20.79 -9.35
CA LEU A 58 -11.64 -20.78 -10.71
C LEU A 58 -11.60 -19.35 -11.24
N THR A 59 -10.63 -19.05 -12.09
CA THR A 59 -10.49 -17.70 -12.66
C THR A 59 -10.12 -17.75 -14.14
N ALA A 60 -10.81 -16.94 -14.93
CA ALA A 60 -10.44 -16.68 -16.33
C ALA A 60 -9.39 -15.56 -16.45
N LEU A 61 -9.23 -14.75 -15.41
CA LEU A 61 -8.36 -13.58 -15.42
C LEU A 61 -6.88 -13.98 -15.40
N THR A 62 -6.10 -13.33 -16.25
CA THR A 62 -4.64 -13.45 -16.25
C THR A 62 -4.04 -12.36 -15.38
N ARG A 63 -2.98 -12.70 -14.65
CA ARG A 63 -2.25 -11.78 -13.77
C ARG A 63 -0.75 -11.83 -14.06
N ASP A 64 -0.10 -10.68 -14.04
CA ASP A 64 1.35 -10.59 -14.21
C ASP A 64 2.06 -11.18 -13.00
N ASN A 65 3.10 -11.95 -13.26
CA ASN A 65 3.93 -12.51 -12.21
C ASN A 65 5.15 -11.63 -11.97
N PRO A 66 5.67 -11.56 -10.74
CA PRO A 66 6.94 -10.91 -10.47
C PRO A 66 8.07 -11.60 -11.24
N ALA A 67 9.12 -10.82 -11.58
CA ALA A 67 10.28 -11.34 -12.31
C ALA A 67 10.98 -12.47 -11.55
N GLU A 68 11.05 -12.35 -10.22
CA GLU A 68 11.57 -13.38 -9.32
C GLU A 68 10.42 -13.94 -8.48
N PRO A 69 10.14 -15.25 -8.54
CA PRO A 69 9.07 -15.85 -7.76
C PRO A 69 9.40 -15.83 -6.27
N PRO A 70 8.42 -15.52 -5.39
CA PRO A 70 8.61 -15.57 -3.94
C PRO A 70 8.99 -16.97 -3.45
N MET A 71 9.67 -17.06 -2.30
CA MET A 71 10.09 -18.33 -1.68
C MET A 71 8.95 -19.32 -1.51
N PHE A 72 7.80 -18.86 -1.03
CA PHE A 72 6.62 -19.72 -0.87
C PHE A 72 6.12 -20.30 -2.21
N CYS A 73 6.18 -19.52 -3.31
CA CYS A 73 5.89 -20.02 -4.65
C CYS A 73 6.85 -21.14 -5.08
N MET A 74 8.14 -20.97 -4.79
CA MET A 74 9.14 -21.99 -5.13
C MET A 74 8.93 -23.27 -4.35
N LEU A 75 8.57 -23.15 -3.07
CA LEU A 75 8.23 -24.28 -2.22
C LEU A 75 6.96 -25.00 -2.73
N LEU A 76 5.90 -24.26 -3.03
CA LEU A 76 4.70 -24.85 -3.63
C LEU A 76 4.99 -25.56 -4.95
N ARG A 77 5.86 -25.00 -5.81
CA ARG A 77 6.29 -25.67 -7.07
C ARG A 77 6.94 -27.00 -6.79
N LYS A 78 7.85 -27.06 -5.82
CA LYS A 78 8.56 -28.28 -5.46
C LYS A 78 7.60 -29.39 -4.98
N HIS A 79 6.57 -29.04 -4.22
CA HIS A 79 5.71 -30.02 -3.55
C HIS A 79 4.41 -30.33 -4.29
N LEU A 80 3.94 -29.46 -5.20
CA LEU A 80 2.60 -29.59 -5.79
C LEU A 80 2.61 -29.83 -7.31
N VAL A 81 3.65 -29.40 -8.03
CA VAL A 81 3.69 -29.60 -9.49
C VAL A 81 3.79 -31.09 -9.80
N GLY A 82 2.93 -31.56 -10.72
CA GLY A 82 2.79 -32.98 -11.07
C GLY A 82 1.71 -33.71 -10.25
N GLY A 83 1.37 -33.17 -9.06
CA GLY A 83 0.34 -33.74 -8.19
C GLY A 83 -1.07 -33.70 -8.82
N ARG A 84 -1.94 -34.61 -8.41
CA ARG A 84 -3.35 -34.68 -8.81
C ARG A 84 -4.27 -34.33 -7.66
N VAL A 85 -5.35 -33.60 -7.96
CA VAL A 85 -6.38 -33.27 -6.97
C VAL A 85 -7.14 -34.54 -6.58
N ALA A 86 -6.96 -34.95 -5.32
CA ALA A 86 -7.64 -36.14 -4.76
C ALA A 86 -8.97 -35.77 -4.11
N ALA A 87 -9.02 -34.59 -3.42
CA ALA A 87 -10.25 -34.12 -2.80
C ALA A 87 -10.24 -32.58 -2.65
N VAL A 88 -11.44 -32.01 -2.63
CA VAL A 88 -11.70 -30.63 -2.16
C VAL A 88 -12.67 -30.76 -1.00
N THR A 89 -12.25 -30.40 0.20
CA THR A 89 -13.03 -30.56 1.42
C THR A 89 -13.15 -29.26 2.20
N GLN A 90 -14.27 -29.11 2.89
CA GLN A 90 -14.53 -28.01 3.81
C GLN A 90 -15.06 -28.59 5.13
N PRO A 91 -14.53 -28.26 6.30
CA PRO A 91 -15.19 -28.54 7.56
C PRO A 91 -16.58 -27.87 7.61
N PRO A 92 -17.58 -28.46 8.26
CA PRO A 92 -18.96 -27.98 8.23
C PRO A 92 -19.06 -26.47 8.46
N LEU A 93 -19.50 -25.73 7.45
CA LEU A 93 -19.75 -24.28 7.42
C LEU A 93 -18.56 -23.40 7.85
N GLU A 94 -17.34 -23.94 7.92
CA GLU A 94 -16.13 -23.17 8.19
C GLU A 94 -15.68 -22.39 6.95
N ARG A 95 -15.05 -21.24 7.15
CA ARG A 95 -14.41 -20.48 6.06
C ARG A 95 -13.00 -20.97 5.79
N LEU A 96 -12.90 -22.27 5.56
CA LEU A 96 -11.67 -23.01 5.35
C LEU A 96 -11.91 -24.06 4.26
N VAL A 97 -11.01 -24.12 3.28
CA VAL A 97 -11.03 -25.15 2.23
C VAL A 97 -9.70 -25.88 2.20
N ARG A 98 -9.75 -27.21 2.12
CA ARG A 98 -8.59 -28.08 1.97
C ARG A 98 -8.58 -28.65 0.55
N LEU A 99 -7.46 -28.50 -0.13
CA LEU A 99 -7.18 -29.15 -1.41
C LEU A 99 -6.20 -30.28 -1.15
N GLU A 100 -6.66 -31.51 -1.18
CA GLU A 100 -5.83 -32.70 -1.00
C GLU A 100 -5.27 -33.14 -2.35
N LEU A 101 -4.00 -33.48 -2.36
CA LEU A 101 -3.25 -33.77 -3.58
C LEU A 101 -2.49 -35.08 -3.42
N ASP A 102 -2.71 -36.01 -4.35
CA ASP A 102 -1.83 -37.15 -4.49
C ASP A 102 -0.61 -36.73 -5.28
N ILE A 103 0.55 -36.93 -4.71
CA ILE A 103 1.85 -36.58 -5.29
C ILE A 103 2.74 -37.83 -5.41
N THR A 104 3.74 -37.74 -6.25
CA THR A 104 4.87 -38.67 -6.26
C THR A 104 6.11 -37.87 -5.86
N ASP A 105 6.85 -38.35 -4.88
CA ASP A 105 8.09 -37.69 -4.43
C ASP A 105 9.25 -37.88 -5.44
N ASP A 106 10.39 -37.27 -5.14
CA ASP A 106 11.58 -37.33 -6.00
C ASP A 106 12.15 -38.78 -6.11
N PHE A 107 11.74 -39.70 -5.24
CA PHE A 107 12.13 -41.12 -5.25
C PHE A 107 11.08 -42.03 -5.89
N GLY A 108 9.98 -41.47 -6.44
CA GLY A 108 8.89 -42.22 -7.06
C GLY A 108 7.90 -42.79 -6.05
N GLN A 109 8.00 -42.45 -4.76
CA GLN A 109 7.06 -42.96 -3.75
C GLN A 109 5.77 -42.11 -3.75
N PRO A 110 4.59 -42.79 -3.65
CA PRO A 110 3.34 -42.06 -3.51
C PRO A 110 3.25 -41.35 -2.17
N GLY A 111 2.76 -40.14 -2.16
CA GLY A 111 2.58 -39.34 -0.97
C GLY A 111 1.36 -38.43 -1.10
N ARG A 112 0.98 -37.81 -0.01
CA ARG A 112 -0.13 -36.84 0.02
C ARG A 112 0.36 -35.47 0.49
N ARG A 113 -0.23 -34.42 -0.05
CA ARG A 113 -0.08 -33.04 0.39
C ARG A 113 -1.45 -32.41 0.52
N THR A 114 -1.58 -31.52 1.49
CA THR A 114 -2.83 -30.75 1.64
C THR A 114 -2.51 -29.27 1.63
N LEU A 115 -3.15 -28.54 0.74
CA LEU A 115 -3.09 -27.08 0.70
C LEU A 115 -4.36 -26.54 1.35
N VAL A 116 -4.21 -25.81 2.46
CA VAL A 116 -5.31 -25.27 3.25
C VAL A 116 -5.40 -23.77 3.01
N LEU A 117 -6.56 -23.28 2.59
CA LEU A 117 -6.90 -21.86 2.60
C LEU A 117 -7.82 -21.55 3.77
N GLU A 118 -7.41 -20.67 4.64
CA GLU A 118 -8.23 -20.03 5.68
C GLU A 118 -8.67 -18.64 5.21
N ALA A 119 -9.97 -18.40 5.06
CA ALA A 119 -10.53 -17.14 4.56
C ALA A 119 -11.14 -16.30 5.70
N MET A 120 -10.27 -15.77 6.59
CA MET A 120 -10.67 -15.10 7.85
C MET A 120 -10.27 -13.61 7.89
N GLY A 121 -10.40 -12.89 6.78
CA GLY A 121 -10.06 -11.48 6.71
C GLY A 121 -8.57 -11.24 7.00
N ARG A 122 -8.24 -10.45 8.00
CA ARG A 122 -6.85 -10.16 8.38
C ARG A 122 -6.05 -11.39 8.85
N ARG A 123 -6.74 -12.45 9.30
CA ARG A 123 -6.14 -13.71 9.74
C ARG A 123 -6.11 -14.77 8.63
N SER A 124 -6.48 -14.43 7.41
CA SER A 124 -6.43 -15.35 6.28
C SER A 124 -5.02 -15.86 6.03
N ASN A 125 -4.89 -17.15 5.72
CA ASN A 125 -3.61 -17.79 5.48
C ASN A 125 -3.73 -18.88 4.39
N LEU A 126 -2.60 -19.24 3.80
CA LEU A 126 -2.44 -20.37 2.91
C LEU A 126 -1.33 -21.26 3.47
N ILE A 127 -1.65 -22.51 3.78
CA ILE A 127 -0.81 -23.42 4.56
C ILE A 127 -0.63 -24.71 3.78
N LEU A 128 0.62 -25.15 3.62
CA LEU A 128 0.94 -26.44 3.01
C LEU A 128 1.27 -27.46 4.09
N LEU A 129 0.58 -28.60 4.04
CA LEU A 129 0.76 -29.70 4.96
C LEU A 129 1.36 -30.93 4.25
N ASP A 130 2.09 -31.72 4.99
CA ASP A 130 2.52 -33.05 4.58
C ASP A 130 1.40 -34.11 4.76
N GLY A 131 1.71 -35.38 4.50
CA GLY A 131 0.76 -36.49 4.63
C GLY A 131 0.38 -36.82 6.07
N GLU A 132 1.13 -36.34 7.06
CA GLU A 132 0.88 -36.52 8.50
C GLU A 132 0.14 -35.33 9.12
N GLY A 133 -0.11 -34.27 8.35
CA GLY A 133 -0.77 -33.05 8.84
C GLY A 133 0.20 -32.05 9.47
N ARG A 134 1.51 -32.20 9.30
CA ARG A 134 2.50 -31.20 9.73
C ARG A 134 2.61 -30.08 8.71
N ILE A 135 2.81 -28.87 9.20
CA ILE A 135 2.99 -27.68 8.36
C ILE A 135 4.38 -27.75 7.71
N ILE A 136 4.43 -27.84 6.39
CA ILE A 136 5.66 -27.72 5.61
C ILE A 136 6.07 -26.24 5.56
N ASP A 137 5.14 -25.36 5.19
CA ASP A 137 5.29 -23.90 5.28
C ASP A 137 3.91 -23.22 5.13
N CYS A 138 3.88 -21.91 5.35
CA CYS A 138 2.67 -21.10 5.26
C CYS A 138 2.99 -19.71 4.70
N LEU A 139 1.97 -19.07 4.13
CA LEU A 139 2.10 -17.73 3.58
C LEU A 139 2.39 -16.68 4.67
N ARG A 140 1.75 -16.86 5.84
CA ARG A 140 1.93 -16.01 7.04
C ARG A 140 2.25 -16.89 8.23
N ARG A 141 3.45 -16.71 8.77
CA ARG A 141 3.87 -17.38 10.00
C ARG A 141 3.27 -16.65 11.19
N VAL A 142 2.70 -17.41 12.11
CA VAL A 142 2.11 -16.91 13.36
C VAL A 142 2.83 -17.58 14.50
N ASP A 143 3.63 -16.82 15.23
CA ASP A 143 4.39 -17.26 16.41
C ASP A 143 3.63 -16.99 17.72
N ALA A 144 4.25 -17.32 18.84
CA ALA A 144 3.69 -17.13 20.18
C ALA A 144 3.46 -15.64 20.52
N ASP A 145 4.28 -14.74 19.99
CA ASP A 145 4.16 -13.30 20.23
C ASP A 145 2.96 -12.71 19.47
N MET A 146 2.61 -13.29 18.31
CA MET A 146 1.47 -12.88 17.51
C MET A 146 0.15 -13.50 17.97
N SER A 147 0.18 -14.72 18.51
CA SER A 147 -1.00 -15.44 19.00
C SER A 147 -0.62 -16.48 20.05
N ALA A 148 -1.05 -16.26 21.29
CA ALA A 148 -0.88 -17.24 22.36
C ALA A 148 -1.78 -18.50 22.17
N ALA A 149 -2.92 -18.33 21.48
CA ALA A 149 -3.91 -19.40 21.35
C ALA A 149 -3.61 -20.40 20.21
N ARG A 150 -2.93 -19.96 19.15
CA ARG A 150 -2.67 -20.80 17.97
C ARG A 150 -1.45 -20.32 17.22
N GLN A 151 -0.50 -21.21 17.03
CA GLN A 151 0.71 -20.96 16.25
C GLN A 151 0.59 -21.63 14.87
N VAL A 152 1.15 -20.99 13.84
CA VAL A 152 1.23 -21.52 12.47
C VAL A 152 2.67 -21.37 12.00
N LEU A 153 3.47 -22.39 12.27
CA LEU A 153 4.90 -22.42 11.98
C LEU A 153 5.29 -23.75 11.33
N PRO A 154 6.29 -23.77 10.43
CA PRO A 154 6.83 -24.99 9.86
C PRO A 154 7.24 -26.00 10.92
N GLY A 155 6.90 -27.26 10.71
CA GLY A 155 7.22 -28.39 11.62
C GLY A 155 6.16 -28.66 12.68
N LEU A 156 5.25 -27.73 12.97
CA LEU A 156 4.13 -27.97 13.90
C LEU A 156 3.00 -28.73 13.18
N TYR A 157 2.18 -29.43 13.95
CA TYR A 157 0.92 -29.99 13.45
C TYR A 157 -0.08 -28.86 13.19
N TYR A 158 -0.84 -29.01 12.11
CA TYR A 158 -1.88 -28.06 11.78
C TYR A 158 -3.09 -28.24 12.70
N GLU A 159 -3.43 -27.19 13.41
CA GLU A 159 -4.67 -27.07 14.16
C GLU A 159 -5.61 -26.10 13.44
N PRO A 160 -6.89 -26.48 13.20
CA PRO A 160 -7.86 -25.54 12.63
C PRO A 160 -8.13 -24.38 13.60
N PRO A 161 -8.59 -23.23 13.12
CA PRO A 161 -9.06 -22.17 13.99
C PRO A 161 -10.12 -22.67 14.96
N ALA A 162 -10.07 -22.19 16.21
CA ALA A 162 -11.07 -22.58 17.21
C ALA A 162 -12.48 -22.19 16.75
N SER A 163 -13.42 -23.13 16.84
CA SER A 163 -14.85 -22.86 16.60
C SER A 163 -15.39 -21.91 17.70
N VAL A 164 -16.36 -21.08 17.32
CA VAL A 164 -16.86 -19.97 18.17
C VAL A 164 -17.89 -20.44 19.22
N GLY A 165 -18.00 -21.76 19.47
CA GLY A 165 -18.94 -22.30 20.47
C GLY A 165 -20.42 -22.17 20.10
N ARG A 166 -20.72 -21.81 18.83
CA ARG A 166 -22.08 -21.75 18.27
C ARG A 166 -22.39 -23.02 17.49
N LEU A 167 -23.65 -23.39 17.44
CA LEU A 167 -24.10 -24.57 16.69
C LEU A 167 -24.02 -24.31 15.18
N PRO A 168 -23.45 -25.23 14.37
CA PRO A 168 -23.63 -25.15 12.94
C PRO A 168 -25.13 -25.14 12.61
N VAL A 169 -25.57 -24.21 11.78
CA VAL A 169 -27.01 -24.07 11.48
C VAL A 169 -27.62 -25.36 10.95
N THR A 170 -26.84 -26.20 10.27
CA THR A 170 -27.27 -27.50 9.70
C THR A 170 -27.53 -28.59 10.74
N GLU A 171 -27.13 -28.38 11.99
CA GLU A 171 -27.34 -29.34 13.09
C GLU A 171 -28.55 -28.94 13.96
N GLU A 172 -29.24 -27.82 13.63
CA GLU A 172 -30.41 -27.40 14.40
C GLU A 172 -31.61 -28.29 14.12
N THR A 173 -32.36 -28.52 15.21
CA THR A 173 -33.62 -29.26 15.18
C THR A 173 -34.78 -28.35 15.56
N GLU A 174 -36.04 -28.72 15.22
CA GLU A 174 -37.19 -27.92 15.58
C GLU A 174 -37.30 -27.75 17.09
N ASN A 175 -37.11 -28.79 17.87
CA ASN A 175 -37.16 -28.73 19.33
C ASN A 175 -36.08 -27.81 19.90
N GLY A 176 -34.82 -27.95 19.43
CA GLY A 176 -33.71 -27.10 19.84
C GLY A 176 -33.94 -25.63 19.49
N PHE A 177 -34.50 -25.34 18.31
CA PHE A 177 -34.89 -23.98 17.92
C PHE A 177 -35.95 -23.41 18.87
N ARG A 178 -37.02 -24.20 19.15
CA ARG A 178 -38.12 -23.77 20.05
C ARG A 178 -37.64 -23.50 21.48
N GLU A 179 -36.72 -24.32 21.99
CA GLU A 179 -36.12 -24.10 23.30
C GLU A 179 -35.30 -22.82 23.32
N LYS A 180 -34.46 -22.58 22.28
CA LYS A 180 -33.63 -21.38 22.20
C LYS A 180 -34.45 -20.09 22.09
N ILE A 181 -35.50 -20.07 21.25
CA ILE A 181 -36.33 -18.88 21.07
C ILE A 181 -37.13 -18.57 22.34
N SER A 182 -37.65 -19.59 23.04
CA SER A 182 -38.38 -19.41 24.29
C SER A 182 -37.49 -18.93 25.45
N ALA A 183 -36.22 -19.27 25.43
CA ALA A 183 -35.23 -18.84 26.42
C ALA A 183 -34.56 -17.49 26.08
N ALA A 184 -34.73 -16.99 24.86
CA ALA A 184 -34.11 -15.75 24.39
C ALA A 184 -34.79 -14.50 24.98
N ASN A 185 -34.03 -13.40 25.06
CA ASN A 185 -34.59 -12.11 25.43
C ASN A 185 -35.57 -11.64 24.34
N PRO A 186 -36.86 -11.40 24.64
CA PRO A 186 -37.86 -10.94 23.67
C PRO A 186 -37.49 -9.64 22.95
N GLU A 187 -36.76 -8.75 23.60
CA GLU A 187 -36.25 -7.48 23.02
C GLU A 187 -35.09 -7.67 22.02
N ARG A 188 -34.60 -8.89 21.85
CA ARG A 188 -33.52 -9.19 20.89
C ARG A 188 -34.10 -9.16 19.46
N SER A 189 -33.37 -8.54 18.51
CA SER A 189 -33.77 -8.62 17.10
C SER A 189 -33.57 -10.05 16.56
N VAL A 190 -34.42 -10.45 15.63
CA VAL A 190 -34.41 -11.81 15.04
C VAL A 190 -33.06 -12.12 14.36
N ASP A 191 -32.51 -11.18 13.63
CA ASP A 191 -31.21 -11.35 12.97
C ASP A 191 -30.07 -11.54 13.99
N ALA A 192 -30.08 -10.77 15.07
CA ALA A 192 -29.09 -10.90 16.14
C ALA A 192 -29.24 -12.23 16.89
N PHE A 193 -30.49 -12.68 17.17
CA PHE A 193 -30.76 -13.99 17.76
C PHE A 193 -30.16 -15.11 16.90
N LEU A 194 -30.39 -15.08 15.59
CA LEU A 194 -29.84 -16.08 14.66
C LEU A 194 -28.31 -16.07 14.66
N LEU A 195 -27.68 -14.89 14.65
CA LEU A 195 -26.23 -14.75 14.65
C LEU A 195 -25.57 -15.13 15.99
N ASP A 196 -26.29 -15.00 17.10
CA ASP A 196 -25.80 -15.38 18.43
C ASP A 196 -25.77 -16.91 18.61
N HIS A 197 -26.75 -17.62 18.05
CA HIS A 197 -26.93 -19.06 18.25
C HIS A 197 -26.33 -19.92 17.15
N TYR A 198 -26.31 -19.42 15.89
CA TYR A 198 -25.90 -20.24 14.75
C TYR A 198 -24.61 -19.80 14.13
N PHE A 199 -23.84 -20.79 13.72
CA PHE A 199 -22.61 -20.66 12.97
C PHE A 199 -22.88 -20.94 11.49
N GLY A 200 -22.15 -20.26 10.61
CA GLY A 200 -22.19 -20.46 9.16
C GLY A 200 -22.98 -19.38 8.39
N ILE A 201 -23.99 -18.76 9.02
CA ILE A 201 -24.79 -17.72 8.39
C ILE A 201 -24.15 -16.33 8.51
N SER A 202 -24.40 -15.48 7.52
CA SER A 202 -23.96 -14.08 7.51
C SER A 202 -25.07 -13.13 7.99
N PRO A 203 -24.72 -11.88 8.35
CA PRO A 203 -25.73 -10.85 8.66
C PRO A 203 -26.72 -10.59 7.53
N LEU A 204 -26.32 -10.80 6.26
CA LEU A 204 -27.21 -10.69 5.11
C LEU A 204 -28.31 -11.74 5.18
N ILE A 205 -27.94 -12.99 5.43
CA ILE A 205 -28.88 -14.12 5.49
C ILE A 205 -29.74 -14.06 6.75
N ALA A 206 -29.15 -13.68 7.90
CA ALA A 206 -29.92 -13.52 9.13
C ALA A 206 -31.05 -12.48 8.98
N ARG A 207 -30.75 -11.32 8.35
CA ARG A 207 -31.76 -10.30 8.05
C ARG A 207 -32.76 -10.76 7.00
N GLU A 208 -32.34 -11.57 6.02
CA GLU A 208 -33.27 -12.14 5.05
C GLU A 208 -34.28 -13.08 5.72
N LEU A 209 -33.83 -13.92 6.65
CA LEU A 209 -34.71 -14.81 7.41
C LEU A 209 -35.66 -13.99 8.31
N ALA A 210 -35.18 -12.92 8.97
CA ALA A 210 -36.02 -12.00 9.73
C ALA A 210 -37.10 -11.34 8.83
N PHE A 211 -36.69 -10.83 7.68
CA PHE A 211 -37.60 -10.22 6.72
C PHE A 211 -38.66 -11.21 6.20
N ARG A 212 -38.30 -12.43 5.87
CA ARG A 212 -39.24 -13.45 5.40
C ARG A 212 -40.21 -13.90 6.46
N SER A 213 -39.82 -13.87 7.74
CA SER A 213 -40.66 -14.27 8.86
C SER A 213 -41.60 -13.15 9.36
N ALA A 214 -41.09 -11.92 9.45
CA ALA A 214 -41.79 -10.78 10.07
C ALA A 214 -42.22 -9.66 9.09
N GLY A 215 -41.63 -9.64 7.86
CA GLY A 215 -41.83 -8.56 6.88
C GLY A 215 -40.84 -7.40 7.03
N GLU A 216 -40.04 -7.37 8.09
CA GLU A 216 -39.06 -6.33 8.42
C GLU A 216 -37.70 -6.95 8.81
N THR A 217 -36.59 -6.25 8.51
CA THR A 217 -35.22 -6.76 8.74
C THR A 217 -34.77 -6.62 10.19
N ASP A 218 -35.34 -5.70 10.92
CA ASP A 218 -35.05 -5.28 12.30
C ASP A 218 -36.12 -5.70 13.33
N ALA A 219 -37.05 -6.57 12.92
CA ALA A 219 -38.05 -7.13 13.80
C ALA A 219 -37.45 -7.79 15.04
N HIS A 220 -38.09 -7.58 16.20
CA HIS A 220 -37.71 -8.21 17.46
C HIS A 220 -38.44 -9.54 17.69
N LEU A 221 -37.92 -10.37 18.57
CA LEU A 221 -38.54 -11.67 18.84
C LEU A 221 -39.96 -11.54 19.39
N PHE A 222 -40.26 -10.50 20.19
CA PHE A 222 -41.63 -10.27 20.69
C PHE A 222 -42.63 -9.91 19.59
N ASP A 223 -42.19 -9.36 18.44
CA ASP A 223 -43.03 -9.01 17.30
C ASP A 223 -43.50 -10.23 16.50
N LEU A 224 -42.81 -11.36 16.63
CA LEU A 224 -43.09 -12.55 15.83
C LEU A 224 -44.43 -13.19 16.21
N GLY A 225 -44.69 -13.36 17.51
CA GLY A 225 -45.79 -14.21 18.00
C GLY A 225 -45.65 -15.67 17.49
N ALA A 226 -46.59 -16.52 17.85
CA ALA A 226 -46.51 -17.95 17.49
C ALA A 226 -46.45 -18.19 15.97
N VAL A 227 -47.17 -17.40 15.18
CA VAL A 227 -47.22 -17.54 13.70
C VAL A 227 -45.91 -17.10 13.07
N GLY A 228 -45.27 -16.03 13.58
CA GLY A 228 -43.98 -15.55 13.11
C GLY A 228 -42.84 -16.52 13.46
N GLU A 229 -42.89 -17.14 14.65
CA GLU A 229 -41.95 -18.17 15.06
C GLU A 229 -42.03 -19.42 14.14
N ASP A 230 -43.25 -19.86 13.81
CA ASP A 230 -43.48 -20.96 12.88
C ASP A 230 -42.95 -20.64 11.47
N ARG A 231 -43.15 -19.39 11.00
CA ARG A 231 -42.55 -18.94 9.73
C ARG A 231 -41.06 -18.91 9.80
N LEU A 232 -40.45 -18.40 10.88
CA LEU A 232 -39.02 -18.32 11.04
C LEU A 232 -38.38 -19.72 11.02
N TRP A 233 -39.02 -20.69 11.74
CA TRP A 233 -38.56 -22.09 11.67
C TRP A 233 -38.71 -22.67 10.26
N LYS A 234 -39.78 -22.42 9.57
CA LYS A 234 -39.99 -22.87 8.19
C LYS A 234 -38.92 -22.35 7.24
N GLU A 235 -38.60 -21.05 7.33
CA GLU A 235 -37.54 -20.45 6.49
C GLU A 235 -36.14 -20.98 6.87
N LEU A 236 -35.86 -21.10 8.18
CA LEU A 236 -34.59 -21.66 8.66
C LEU A 236 -34.42 -23.14 8.26
N SER A 237 -35.44 -23.97 8.46
CA SER A 237 -35.42 -25.39 8.05
C SER A 237 -35.34 -25.55 6.53
N GLY A 238 -35.95 -24.65 5.77
CA GLY A 238 -35.78 -24.58 4.31
C GLY A 238 -34.34 -24.31 3.91
N LEU A 239 -33.69 -23.31 4.55
CA LEU A 239 -32.28 -23.02 4.34
C LEU A 239 -31.38 -24.21 4.73
N ILE A 240 -31.66 -24.88 5.87
CA ILE A 240 -30.90 -26.08 6.29
C ILE A 240 -30.96 -27.17 5.22
N ARG A 241 -32.14 -27.44 4.67
CA ARG A 241 -32.32 -28.42 3.61
C ARG A 241 -31.55 -28.04 2.34
N ASP A 242 -31.67 -26.79 1.89
CA ASP A 242 -30.93 -26.31 0.70
C ASP A 242 -29.41 -26.46 0.87
N ILE A 243 -28.89 -26.24 2.09
CA ILE A 243 -27.46 -26.46 2.40
C ILE A 243 -27.09 -27.94 2.36
N GLN A 244 -27.93 -28.82 2.95
CA GLN A 244 -27.68 -30.26 3.00
C GLN A 244 -27.75 -30.89 1.60
N GLU A 245 -28.63 -30.39 0.74
CA GLU A 245 -28.84 -30.87 -0.64
C GLU A 245 -27.94 -30.13 -1.67
N ASN A 246 -27.10 -29.17 -1.21
CA ASN A 246 -26.23 -28.31 -2.05
C ASN A 246 -27.03 -27.54 -3.13
N HIS A 247 -28.23 -27.08 -2.79
CA HIS A 247 -29.07 -26.28 -3.68
C HIS A 247 -28.64 -24.80 -3.60
N PHE A 248 -27.61 -24.40 -4.34
CA PHE A 248 -27.06 -23.06 -4.34
C PHE A 248 -27.25 -22.38 -5.70
N THR A 249 -27.51 -21.07 -5.65
CA THR A 249 -27.56 -20.21 -6.84
C THR A 249 -26.61 -19.03 -6.66
N ALA A 250 -25.71 -18.82 -7.60
CA ALA A 250 -24.80 -17.69 -7.57
C ALA A 250 -25.54 -16.39 -7.93
N ILE A 251 -25.69 -15.50 -6.98
CA ILE A 251 -26.48 -14.25 -7.09
C ILE A 251 -25.64 -13.05 -6.70
N CYS A 252 -25.58 -12.05 -7.56
CA CYS A 252 -25.01 -10.75 -7.29
C CYS A 252 -26.10 -9.73 -6.98
N LEU A 253 -25.91 -8.94 -5.93
CA LEU A 253 -26.76 -7.81 -5.55
C LEU A 253 -26.08 -6.53 -6.04
N LYS A 254 -26.78 -5.76 -6.88
CA LYS A 254 -26.30 -4.48 -7.41
C LYS A 254 -27.10 -3.33 -6.85
N LYS A 255 -26.41 -2.27 -6.45
CA LYS A 255 -27.01 -0.98 -6.07
C LYS A 255 -26.48 0.10 -7.01
N ASP A 256 -27.37 0.84 -7.63
CA ASP A 256 -27.03 1.90 -8.60
C ASP A 256 -26.07 1.40 -9.71
N GLY A 257 -26.34 0.20 -10.24
CA GLY A 257 -25.54 -0.46 -11.27
C GLY A 257 -24.17 -1.00 -10.80
N LYS A 258 -23.80 -0.83 -9.51
CA LYS A 258 -22.53 -1.30 -8.92
C LYS A 258 -22.75 -2.56 -8.10
N MET A 259 -21.85 -3.51 -8.21
CA MET A 259 -21.88 -4.74 -7.40
C MET A 259 -21.63 -4.41 -5.92
N ALA A 260 -22.66 -4.60 -5.09
CA ALA A 260 -22.63 -4.30 -3.65
C ALA A 260 -22.27 -5.53 -2.83
N ASP A 261 -22.96 -6.66 -3.08
CA ASP A 261 -22.78 -7.92 -2.36
C ASP A 261 -23.06 -9.13 -3.28
N PHE A 262 -22.81 -10.33 -2.80
CA PHE A 262 -23.23 -11.58 -3.46
C PHE A 262 -23.63 -12.64 -2.44
N THR A 263 -24.42 -13.60 -2.88
CA THR A 263 -25.01 -14.63 -2.04
C THR A 263 -25.27 -15.91 -2.82
N TYR A 264 -25.70 -16.94 -2.12
CA TYR A 264 -26.01 -18.28 -2.63
C TYR A 264 -27.50 -18.59 -2.73
N CYS A 265 -28.38 -17.67 -2.32
CA CYS A 265 -29.83 -17.82 -2.38
C CYS A 265 -30.51 -16.49 -2.75
N PRO A 266 -31.77 -16.51 -3.23
CA PRO A 266 -32.52 -15.30 -3.51
C PRO A 266 -32.71 -14.41 -2.28
N ILE A 267 -32.59 -13.09 -2.46
CA ILE A 267 -32.75 -12.07 -1.43
C ILE A 267 -33.93 -11.19 -1.77
N ALA A 268 -34.88 -11.05 -0.82
CA ALA A 268 -36.10 -10.25 -0.96
C ALA A 268 -36.10 -8.97 -0.11
N GLN A 269 -35.32 -8.92 0.97
CA GLN A 269 -35.31 -7.81 1.95
C GLN A 269 -35.05 -6.42 1.36
N TYR A 270 -34.41 -6.32 0.22
CA TYR A 270 -34.11 -5.04 -0.42
C TYR A 270 -35.15 -4.57 -1.43
N GLY A 271 -36.09 -5.46 -1.84
CA GLY A 271 -37.10 -5.11 -2.84
C GLY A 271 -36.50 -4.48 -4.09
N PRO A 272 -37.07 -3.39 -4.61
CA PRO A 272 -36.58 -2.70 -5.80
C PRO A 272 -35.30 -1.88 -5.57
N ALA A 273 -34.83 -1.73 -4.32
CA ALA A 273 -33.62 -0.95 -4.01
C ALA A 273 -32.34 -1.62 -4.46
N MET A 274 -32.36 -2.93 -4.73
CA MET A 274 -31.24 -3.68 -5.29
C MET A 274 -31.68 -4.55 -6.46
N GLU A 275 -30.90 -4.49 -7.53
CA GLU A 275 -31.02 -5.40 -8.69
C GLU A 275 -30.35 -6.73 -8.36
N THR A 276 -31.03 -7.83 -8.65
CA THR A 276 -30.54 -9.19 -8.48
C THR A 276 -30.13 -9.77 -9.81
N VAL A 277 -28.84 -10.16 -9.95
CA VAL A 277 -28.28 -10.76 -11.16
C VAL A 277 -27.80 -12.17 -10.86
N ARG A 278 -28.31 -13.17 -11.60
CA ARG A 278 -27.87 -14.57 -11.50
C ARG A 278 -26.64 -14.82 -12.37
N TYR A 279 -25.75 -15.64 -11.88
CA TYR A 279 -24.56 -16.11 -12.57
C TYR A 279 -24.62 -17.65 -12.72
N ASP A 280 -23.95 -18.18 -13.75
CA ASP A 280 -23.90 -19.62 -13.97
C ASP A 280 -23.03 -20.33 -12.93
N THR A 281 -21.97 -19.68 -12.45
CA THR A 281 -21.02 -20.22 -11.46
C THR A 281 -20.61 -19.16 -10.43
N PHE A 282 -20.25 -19.60 -9.22
CA PHE A 282 -19.66 -18.72 -8.21
C PHE A 282 -18.31 -18.16 -8.64
N SER A 283 -17.53 -18.93 -9.41
CA SER A 283 -16.24 -18.50 -9.92
C SER A 283 -16.37 -17.30 -10.86
N THR A 284 -17.31 -17.31 -11.80
CA THR A 284 -17.55 -16.16 -12.71
C THR A 284 -18.09 -14.95 -11.96
N LEU A 285 -19.01 -15.15 -11.04
CA LEU A 285 -19.51 -14.09 -10.17
C LEU A 285 -18.38 -13.43 -9.39
N MET A 286 -17.51 -14.22 -8.77
CA MET A 286 -16.40 -13.71 -7.97
C MET A 286 -15.31 -13.02 -8.82
N ASP A 287 -15.04 -13.49 -10.04
CA ASP A 287 -14.12 -12.80 -10.95
C ASP A 287 -14.63 -11.38 -11.24
N ASP A 288 -15.90 -11.22 -11.58
CA ASP A 288 -16.49 -9.91 -11.84
C ASP A 288 -16.57 -9.03 -10.58
N PHE A 289 -17.03 -9.60 -9.46
CA PHE A 289 -17.19 -8.86 -8.19
C PHE A 289 -15.87 -8.34 -7.64
N TYR A 290 -14.80 -9.11 -7.74
CA TYR A 290 -13.50 -8.72 -7.18
C TYR A 290 -12.58 -8.01 -8.19
N ALA A 291 -12.86 -8.01 -9.49
CA ALA A 291 -12.00 -7.41 -10.51
C ALA A 291 -11.66 -5.94 -10.20
N LEU A 292 -12.67 -5.10 -9.98
CA LEU A 292 -12.49 -3.68 -9.64
C LEU A 292 -11.84 -3.50 -8.26
N ARG A 293 -12.26 -4.30 -7.28
CA ARG A 293 -11.72 -4.24 -5.91
C ARG A 293 -10.25 -4.63 -5.85
N GLU A 294 -9.84 -5.66 -6.61
CA GLU A 294 -8.44 -6.05 -6.72
C GLU A 294 -7.60 -5.02 -7.44
N GLN A 295 -8.15 -4.38 -8.47
CA GLN A 295 -7.46 -3.27 -9.13
C GLN A 295 -7.22 -2.11 -8.16
N GLN A 296 -8.22 -1.70 -7.41
CA GLN A 296 -8.11 -0.67 -6.38
C GLN A 296 -7.12 -1.04 -5.28
N GLU A 297 -7.16 -2.29 -4.80
CA GLU A 297 -6.24 -2.77 -3.77
C GLU A 297 -4.79 -2.84 -4.27
N ARG A 298 -4.55 -3.27 -5.52
CA ARG A 298 -3.22 -3.25 -6.15
C ARG A 298 -2.66 -1.83 -6.24
N VAL A 299 -3.50 -0.89 -6.67
CA VAL A 299 -3.15 0.53 -6.74
C VAL A 299 -2.76 1.04 -5.34
N ARG A 300 -3.58 0.75 -4.34
CA ARG A 300 -3.34 1.12 -2.94
C ARG A 300 -2.06 0.49 -2.36
N GLN A 301 -1.82 -0.81 -2.59
CA GLN A 301 -0.61 -1.49 -2.10
C GLN A 301 0.65 -0.94 -2.76
N ARG A 302 0.64 -0.75 -4.09
CA ARG A 302 1.77 -0.14 -4.81
C ARG A 302 2.06 1.27 -4.32
N GLY A 303 1.02 2.06 -4.08
CA GLY A 303 1.13 3.39 -3.51
C GLY A 303 1.75 3.37 -2.10
N ALA A 304 1.28 2.50 -1.22
CA ALA A 304 1.80 2.35 0.13
C ALA A 304 3.28 1.90 0.17
N ASP A 305 3.68 0.97 -0.70
CA ASP A 305 5.07 0.52 -0.79
C ASP A 305 6.01 1.62 -1.30
N LEU A 306 5.58 2.38 -2.30
CA LEU A 306 6.36 3.52 -2.81
C LEU A 306 6.46 4.64 -1.78
N LEU A 307 5.36 4.96 -1.10
CA LEU A 307 5.33 5.95 -0.03
C LEU A 307 6.29 5.58 1.10
N ARG A 308 6.25 4.32 1.55
CA ARG A 308 7.18 3.81 2.57
C ARG A 308 8.63 3.91 2.12
N THR A 309 8.91 3.56 0.87
CA THR A 309 10.27 3.60 0.33
C THR A 309 10.80 5.03 0.22
N ALA A 310 10.00 5.96 -0.31
CA ALA A 310 10.35 7.37 -0.42
C ALA A 310 10.53 8.02 0.96
N THR A 311 9.65 7.72 1.91
CA THR A 311 9.74 8.19 3.31
C THR A 311 11.03 7.70 3.97
N THR A 312 11.35 6.40 3.85
CA THR A 312 12.59 5.83 4.40
C THR A 312 13.83 6.48 3.77
N ALA A 313 13.83 6.74 2.47
CA ALA A 313 14.93 7.41 1.79
C ALA A 313 15.09 8.86 2.27
N ARG A 314 13.98 9.62 2.39
CA ARG A 314 13.96 10.98 2.93
C ARG A 314 14.52 11.04 4.35
N ASP A 315 14.05 10.16 5.23
CA ASP A 315 14.47 10.16 6.65
C ASP A 315 15.95 9.81 6.80
N ARG A 316 16.46 8.89 5.99
CA ARG A 316 17.90 8.58 5.93
C ARG A 316 18.74 9.77 5.50
N ILE A 317 18.30 10.53 4.48
CA ILE A 317 19.04 11.71 4.02
C ILE A 317 18.96 12.83 5.05
N ARG A 318 17.80 13.05 5.68
CA ARG A 318 17.61 14.02 6.76
C ARG A 318 18.55 13.74 7.94
N TRP A 319 18.63 12.48 8.36
CA TRP A 319 19.57 12.07 9.41
C TRP A 319 21.03 12.31 9.00
N LYS A 320 21.40 11.92 7.77
CA LYS A 320 22.74 12.15 7.23
C LYS A 320 23.09 13.64 7.21
N LEU A 321 22.16 14.50 6.78
CA LEU A 321 22.33 15.94 6.73
C LEU A 321 22.58 16.51 8.12
N ALA A 322 21.78 16.12 9.12
CA ALA A 322 21.95 16.56 10.50
C ALA A 322 23.33 16.17 11.08
N MET A 323 23.82 14.97 10.78
CA MET A 323 25.18 14.56 11.17
C MET A 323 26.25 15.38 10.46
N GLN A 324 26.11 15.64 9.16
CA GLN A 324 27.04 16.49 8.40
C GLN A 324 27.04 17.94 8.90
N GLU A 325 25.90 18.49 9.30
CA GLU A 325 25.79 19.84 9.90
C GLU A 325 26.52 19.91 11.23
N LYS A 326 26.42 18.88 12.08
CA LYS A 326 27.17 18.78 13.34
C LYS A 326 28.68 18.70 13.08
N ASP A 327 29.11 17.87 12.12
CA ASP A 327 30.53 17.75 11.77
C ASP A 327 31.06 19.05 11.15
N TYR A 328 30.26 19.72 10.32
CA TYR A 328 30.60 21.02 9.74
C TYR A 328 30.77 22.09 10.81
N ALA A 329 29.89 22.16 11.79
CA ALA A 329 29.99 23.08 12.91
C ALA A 329 31.30 22.88 13.70
N ALA A 330 31.75 21.63 13.88
CA ALA A 330 33.01 21.30 14.53
C ALA A 330 34.25 21.80 13.76
N THR A 331 34.15 22.04 12.45
CA THR A 331 35.25 22.59 11.64
C THR A 331 35.40 24.10 11.73
N GLN A 332 34.38 24.80 12.24
CA GLN A 332 34.38 26.30 12.28
C GLN A 332 35.48 26.88 13.19
N ASN A 333 35.88 26.13 14.22
CA ASN A 333 36.96 26.55 15.15
C ASN A 333 38.37 26.22 14.64
N ARG A 334 38.54 25.95 13.33
CA ARG A 334 39.83 25.51 12.75
C ARG A 334 40.93 26.59 12.90
N ASP A 335 40.60 27.87 12.78
CA ASP A 335 41.60 28.95 12.87
C ASP A 335 42.30 28.97 14.23
N GLN A 336 41.61 28.57 15.29
CA GLN A 336 42.22 28.39 16.60
C GLN A 336 43.31 27.30 16.59
N LEU A 337 43.13 26.24 15.82
CA LEU A 337 44.15 25.17 15.65
C LEU A 337 45.39 25.71 14.96
N ARG A 338 45.26 26.60 13.97
CA ARG A 338 46.38 27.28 13.30
C ARG A 338 47.07 28.21 14.30
N ILE A 339 46.31 29.07 15.02
CA ILE A 339 46.85 29.96 16.02
C ILE A 339 47.65 29.19 17.09
N TYR A 340 47.12 28.06 17.57
CA TYR A 340 47.88 27.22 18.52
C TYR A 340 49.16 26.68 17.93
N GLY A 341 49.16 26.25 16.66
CA GLY A 341 50.36 25.82 15.94
C GLY A 341 51.41 26.94 15.83
N ASP A 342 50.97 28.16 15.47
CA ASP A 342 51.81 29.36 15.35
C ASP A 342 52.39 29.75 16.72
N LEU A 343 51.58 29.78 17.78
CA LEU A 343 52.00 30.11 19.15
C LEU A 343 53.01 29.07 19.69
N ILE A 344 52.80 27.79 19.47
CA ILE A 344 53.76 26.74 19.83
C ILE A 344 55.06 26.97 19.08
N THR A 345 55.01 27.22 17.77
CA THR A 345 56.18 27.42 16.92
C THR A 345 57.01 28.66 17.38
N ALA A 346 56.32 29.75 17.72
CA ALA A 346 56.99 30.97 18.24
C ALA A 346 57.66 30.77 19.60
N ASN A 347 57.24 29.78 20.40
CA ASN A 347 57.75 29.52 21.73
C ASN A 347 58.62 28.28 21.86
N LEU A 348 59.03 27.66 20.75
CA LEU A 348 59.87 26.44 20.74
C LEU A 348 61.16 26.58 21.56
N TYR A 349 61.77 27.77 21.57
CA TYR A 349 63.04 28.02 22.25
C TYR A 349 62.97 27.89 23.79
N ARG A 350 61.77 28.01 24.37
CA ARG A 350 61.57 27.94 25.85
C ARG A 350 60.77 26.69 26.29
N MET A 351 60.43 25.83 25.36
CA MET A 351 59.61 24.63 25.65
C MET A 351 60.49 23.39 25.85
N GLU A 352 60.17 22.63 26.88
CA GLU A 352 60.82 21.35 27.17
C GLU A 352 59.95 20.18 26.74
N ARG A 353 60.60 19.06 26.45
CA ARG A 353 59.86 17.82 26.18
C ARG A 353 59.16 17.32 27.44
N GLY A 354 57.92 16.84 27.32
CA GLY A 354 57.12 16.35 28.45
C GLY A 354 56.15 17.36 29.01
N ALA A 355 56.15 18.60 28.54
CA ALA A 355 55.17 19.60 28.95
C ALA A 355 53.73 19.20 28.52
N ALA A 356 52.76 19.28 29.45
CA ALA A 356 51.36 18.95 29.19
C ALA A 356 50.57 20.15 28.66
N ARG A 357 51.06 21.37 28.85
CA ARG A 357 50.48 22.64 28.39
C ARG A 357 51.52 23.70 28.14
N LEU A 358 51.20 24.64 27.24
CA LEU A 358 51.96 25.86 27.03
C LEU A 358 51.08 27.03 27.43
N GLU A 359 51.55 27.87 28.36
CA GLU A 359 50.94 29.16 28.68
C GLU A 359 51.74 30.26 27.98
N THR A 360 51.06 31.06 27.15
CA THR A 360 51.69 32.10 26.34
C THR A 360 50.68 33.21 26.04
N GLU A 361 51.19 34.41 25.70
CA GLU A 361 50.36 35.49 25.18
C GLU A 361 49.90 35.15 23.74
N ASN A 362 48.64 35.46 23.47
CA ASN A 362 48.07 35.28 22.14
C ASN A 362 48.28 36.54 21.30
N PHE A 363 49.31 36.63 20.51
CA PHE A 363 49.62 37.79 19.66
C PHE A 363 48.64 37.98 18.48
N TYR A 364 47.65 37.08 18.29
CA TYR A 364 46.51 37.26 17.40
C TYR A 364 45.33 37.98 18.08
N ASP A 365 45.38 38.11 19.43
CA ASP A 365 44.40 38.86 20.18
C ASP A 365 44.91 40.31 20.35
N PRO A 366 44.12 41.34 19.98
CA PRO A 366 44.53 42.74 20.16
C PRO A 366 44.93 43.09 21.60
N GLU A 367 44.40 42.41 22.60
CA GLU A 367 44.71 42.58 24.01
C GLU A 367 45.81 41.65 24.52
N CYS A 368 46.41 40.83 23.64
CA CYS A 368 47.45 39.85 23.98
C CYS A 368 47.09 38.96 25.17
N ARG A 369 45.81 38.64 25.35
CA ARG A 369 45.36 37.82 26.48
C ARG A 369 46.10 36.50 26.55
N PRO A 370 46.45 36.02 27.77
CA PRO A 370 47.12 34.75 27.93
C PRO A 370 46.21 33.56 27.49
N VAL A 371 46.81 32.59 26.84
CA VAL A 371 46.13 31.36 26.39
C VAL A 371 46.88 30.13 26.84
N ALA A 372 46.20 29.15 27.37
CA ALA A 372 46.75 27.83 27.70
C ALA A 372 46.50 26.83 26.58
N ILE A 373 47.54 26.33 25.93
CA ILE A 373 47.47 25.42 24.82
C ILE A 373 47.75 24.00 25.33
N PRO A 374 46.83 23.05 25.20
CA PRO A 374 47.07 21.63 25.55
C PRO A 374 48.16 21.01 24.66
N LEU A 375 49.13 20.34 25.26
CA LEU A 375 50.19 19.62 24.58
C LEU A 375 50.14 18.13 24.90
N ASP A 376 50.63 17.32 23.97
CA ASP A 376 50.86 15.90 24.17
C ASP A 376 52.29 15.70 24.77
N PRO A 377 52.41 15.26 26.04
CA PRO A 377 53.70 15.10 26.71
C PRO A 377 54.64 14.07 26.03
N LEU A 378 54.06 13.15 25.25
CA LEU A 378 54.82 12.13 24.53
C LEU A 378 55.53 12.67 23.26
N LEU A 379 55.09 13.84 22.79
CA LEU A 379 55.60 14.49 21.58
C LEU A 379 56.60 15.61 21.91
N THR A 380 57.53 15.85 21.01
CA THR A 380 58.38 17.02 21.08
C THR A 380 57.58 18.31 20.82
N PRO A 381 58.05 19.50 21.20
CA PRO A 381 57.37 20.76 20.90
C PRO A 381 57.08 20.92 19.39
N GLN A 382 58.05 20.61 18.53
CA GLN A 382 57.86 20.65 17.07
C GLN A 382 56.79 19.68 16.59
N GLN A 383 56.75 18.45 17.16
CA GLN A 383 55.72 17.47 16.84
C GLN A 383 54.32 17.91 17.31
N ASN A 384 54.22 18.60 18.45
CA ASN A 384 52.98 19.20 18.93
C ASN A 384 52.50 20.30 17.96
N ALA A 385 53.36 21.20 17.52
CA ALA A 385 53.00 22.20 16.50
C ALA A 385 52.50 21.54 15.21
N ALA A 386 53.28 20.57 14.71
CA ALA A 386 52.91 19.78 13.51
C ALA A 386 51.52 19.07 13.67
N LYS A 387 51.23 18.54 14.87
CA LYS A 387 49.94 17.93 15.19
C LYS A 387 48.76 18.94 15.07
N TYR A 388 48.93 20.16 15.56
CA TYR A 388 47.96 21.23 15.42
C TYR A 388 47.78 21.67 13.97
N TYR A 389 48.84 21.86 13.19
CA TYR A 389 48.73 22.15 11.75
C TYR A 389 48.08 21.03 10.96
N LYS A 390 48.40 19.77 11.27
CA LYS A 390 47.72 18.62 10.66
C LYS A 390 46.21 18.60 10.93
N ARG A 391 45.83 18.91 12.17
CA ARG A 391 44.41 19.07 12.55
C ARG A 391 43.73 20.23 11.81
N TYR A 392 44.40 21.38 11.70
CA TYR A 392 43.93 22.53 10.92
C TYR A 392 43.69 22.17 9.46
N THR A 393 44.68 21.55 8.79
CA THR A 393 44.58 21.16 7.39
C THR A 393 43.47 20.14 7.17
N LYS A 394 43.33 19.17 8.08
CA LYS A 394 42.22 18.19 8.06
C LYS A 394 40.88 18.88 8.19
N ALA A 395 40.71 19.81 9.13
CA ALA A 395 39.46 20.55 9.35
C ALA A 395 39.10 21.42 8.14
N LYS A 396 40.09 22.11 7.53
CA LYS A 396 39.91 22.93 6.32
C LYS A 396 39.44 22.11 5.12
N THR A 397 40.00 20.92 4.93
CA THR A 397 39.60 20.01 3.85
C THR A 397 38.21 19.43 4.11
N ALA A 398 37.95 19.03 5.37
CA ALA A 398 36.64 18.51 5.78
C ALA A 398 35.53 19.51 5.60
N GLU A 399 35.75 20.79 5.93
CA GLU A 399 34.76 21.87 5.77
C GLU A 399 34.30 21.99 4.32
N LYS A 400 35.25 22.08 3.37
CA LYS A 400 34.93 22.18 1.94
C LYS A 400 34.13 20.96 1.47
N TYR A 401 34.58 19.76 1.83
CA TYR A 401 33.90 18.51 1.46
C TYR A 401 32.49 18.43 2.06
N LEU A 402 32.34 18.77 3.35
CA LEU A 402 31.03 18.75 4.04
C LEU A 402 30.08 19.77 3.43
N ALA A 403 30.53 20.98 3.09
CA ALA A 403 29.69 21.99 2.44
C ALA A 403 29.13 21.48 1.10
N GLU A 404 29.95 20.82 0.28
CA GLU A 404 29.52 20.22 -0.98
C GLU A 404 28.50 19.07 -0.75
N GLN A 405 28.81 18.19 0.23
CA GLN A 405 27.93 17.06 0.55
C GLN A 405 26.56 17.49 1.14
N MET A 406 26.56 18.52 1.97
CA MET A 406 25.34 19.10 2.53
C MET A 406 24.48 19.74 1.43
N ALA A 407 25.11 20.44 0.47
CA ALA A 407 24.37 21.01 -0.66
C ALA A 407 23.71 19.92 -1.52
N LEU A 408 24.39 18.79 -1.75
CA LEU A 408 23.81 17.64 -2.44
C LEU A 408 22.67 16.99 -1.63
N ALA A 409 22.89 16.78 -0.33
CA ALA A 409 21.87 16.19 0.55
C ALA A 409 20.61 17.04 0.65
N ARG A 410 20.74 18.38 0.70
CA ARG A 410 19.58 19.29 0.69
C ARG A 410 18.79 19.21 -0.62
N ARG A 411 19.48 19.13 -1.77
CA ARG A 411 18.81 18.94 -3.07
C ARG A 411 18.07 17.60 -3.16
N ASP A 412 18.67 16.53 -2.63
CA ASP A 412 18.05 15.21 -2.62
C ASP A 412 16.86 15.16 -1.67
N LEU A 413 16.93 15.87 -0.53
CA LEU A 413 15.83 16.00 0.42
C LEU A 413 14.64 16.73 -0.20
N ASP A 414 14.89 17.90 -0.78
CA ASP A 414 13.87 18.70 -1.48
C ASP A 414 13.19 17.91 -2.60
N TYR A 415 13.97 17.19 -3.42
CA TYR A 415 13.43 16.30 -4.44
C TYR A 415 12.55 15.17 -3.87
N LEU A 416 12.98 14.50 -2.79
CA LEU A 416 12.16 13.44 -2.19
C LEU A 416 10.89 13.97 -1.54
N GLU A 417 10.91 15.19 -1.00
CA GLU A 417 9.72 15.86 -0.48
C GLU A 417 8.73 16.19 -1.61
N SER A 418 9.21 16.61 -2.79
CA SER A 418 8.35 16.77 -3.97
C SER A 418 7.73 15.46 -4.43
N VAL A 419 8.50 14.36 -4.44
CA VAL A 419 7.98 13.02 -4.81
C VAL A 419 6.94 12.52 -3.80
N LEU A 420 7.13 12.77 -2.51
CA LEU A 420 6.13 12.42 -1.48
C LEU A 420 4.83 13.17 -1.68
N GLU A 421 4.90 14.43 -2.08
CA GLU A 421 3.73 15.22 -2.45
C GLU A 421 3.01 14.66 -3.67
N GLU A 422 3.75 14.25 -4.71
CA GLU A 422 3.17 13.59 -5.89
C GLU A 422 2.49 12.27 -5.52
N LEU A 423 3.12 11.46 -4.66
CA LEU A 423 2.54 10.20 -4.17
C LEU A 423 1.24 10.42 -3.40
N SER A 424 1.11 11.54 -2.69
CA SER A 424 -0.13 11.87 -1.95
C SER A 424 -1.32 12.15 -2.88
N ARG A 425 -1.05 12.57 -4.12
CA ARG A 425 -2.03 12.93 -5.15
C ARG A 425 -2.22 11.86 -6.22
N ALA A 426 -1.38 10.82 -6.23
CA ALA A 426 -1.45 9.76 -7.22
C ALA A 426 -2.71 8.90 -7.00
N GLU A 427 -3.55 8.77 -8.02
CA GLU A 427 -4.83 8.05 -7.97
C GLU A 427 -4.83 6.80 -8.87
N THR A 428 -4.05 6.81 -9.94
CA THR A 428 -4.04 5.73 -10.92
C THR A 428 -2.81 4.83 -10.79
N GLU A 429 -2.95 3.59 -11.22
CA GLU A 429 -1.81 2.66 -11.31
C GLU A 429 -0.67 3.24 -12.15
N GLN A 430 -1.00 3.96 -13.22
CA GLN A 430 -0.03 4.59 -14.10
C GLN A 430 0.75 5.71 -13.40
N ASP A 431 0.12 6.50 -12.53
CA ASP A 431 0.81 7.52 -11.74
C ASP A 431 1.89 6.87 -10.86
N PHE A 432 1.56 5.77 -10.16
CA PHE A 432 2.52 5.04 -9.32
C PHE A 432 3.66 4.40 -10.14
N LEU A 433 3.38 3.90 -11.34
CA LEU A 433 4.40 3.36 -12.23
C LEU A 433 5.36 4.45 -12.74
N ASP A 434 4.84 5.61 -13.07
CA ASP A 434 5.63 6.75 -13.53
C ASP A 434 6.55 7.27 -12.40
N ILE A 435 6.01 7.46 -11.19
CA ILE A 435 6.77 7.87 -10.00
C ILE A 435 7.82 6.81 -9.63
N ARG A 436 7.48 5.51 -9.69
CA ARG A 436 8.44 4.43 -9.48
C ARG A 436 9.60 4.47 -10.47
N GLY A 437 9.27 4.72 -11.74
CA GLY A 437 10.26 4.92 -12.80
C GLY A 437 11.18 6.11 -12.52
N GLU A 438 10.63 7.20 -12.02
CA GLU A 438 11.36 8.39 -11.63
C GLU A 438 12.32 8.13 -10.46
N LEU A 439 11.85 7.54 -9.36
CA LEU A 439 12.68 7.17 -8.20
C LEU A 439 13.81 6.20 -8.56
N ARG A 440 13.55 5.27 -9.48
CA ARG A 440 14.56 4.32 -9.97
C ARG A 440 15.66 5.04 -10.77
N ASP A 441 15.29 5.93 -11.67
CA ASP A 441 16.26 6.65 -12.49
C ASP A 441 17.02 7.71 -11.68
N ALA A 442 16.40 8.24 -10.61
CA ALA A 442 17.05 9.09 -9.63
C ALA A 442 17.97 8.35 -8.66
N GLY A 443 17.98 6.99 -8.68
CA GLY A 443 18.89 6.15 -7.87
C GLY A 443 18.36 5.79 -6.48
N PHE A 444 17.11 6.11 -6.15
CA PHE A 444 16.49 5.78 -4.85
C PHE A 444 15.86 4.37 -4.82
N LEU A 445 15.65 3.75 -5.97
CA LEU A 445 15.23 2.36 -6.11
C LEU A 445 16.28 1.53 -6.86
N ARG A 446 16.43 0.25 -6.48
CA ARG A 446 17.29 -0.68 -7.20
C ARG A 446 16.78 -0.89 -8.63
N ARG A 447 17.71 -0.96 -9.59
CA ARG A 447 17.40 -1.36 -10.96
C ARG A 447 17.11 -2.85 -10.97
N GLN A 448 15.83 -3.25 -10.97
CA GLN A 448 15.39 -4.64 -11.15
C GLN A 448 14.77 -4.81 -12.53
N GLY A 449 15.23 -5.80 -13.29
CA GLY A 449 14.59 -6.31 -14.50
C GLY A 449 14.62 -5.41 -15.75
N LYS A 450 13.99 -5.92 -16.82
CA LYS A 450 13.80 -5.21 -18.10
C LYS A 450 12.98 -3.94 -17.86
N LYS A 451 13.35 -2.85 -18.55
CA LYS A 451 12.55 -1.62 -18.61
C LYS A 451 11.11 -2.01 -19.01
N GLU A 452 10.17 -1.86 -18.10
CA GLU A 452 8.76 -1.90 -18.47
C GLU A 452 8.53 -0.80 -19.51
N GLN A 453 8.06 -1.17 -20.70
CA GLN A 453 7.67 -0.22 -21.74
C GLN A 453 6.30 0.37 -21.37
N ASN A 454 6.25 1.19 -20.34
CA ASN A 454 5.03 1.88 -19.97
C ASN A 454 4.88 3.17 -20.80
N ARG A 455 3.71 3.36 -21.39
CA ARG A 455 3.33 4.67 -21.94
C ARG A 455 3.06 5.59 -20.75
N PRO A 456 3.77 6.73 -20.63
CA PRO A 456 3.54 7.65 -19.51
C PRO A 456 2.10 8.16 -19.51
N ALA A 457 1.56 8.44 -18.34
CA ALA A 457 0.26 9.07 -18.19
C ALA A 457 0.20 10.39 -18.97
N LYS A 458 -0.97 10.76 -19.45
CA LYS A 458 -1.18 12.08 -20.03
C LYS A 458 -1.27 13.13 -18.92
N PRO A 459 -0.83 14.39 -19.14
CA PRO A 459 -1.06 15.47 -18.18
C PRO A 459 -2.58 15.65 -17.95
N LEU A 460 -2.92 16.20 -16.79
CA LEU A 460 -4.30 16.60 -16.55
C LEU A 460 -4.63 17.79 -17.45
N GLU A 461 -5.82 17.77 -18.02
CA GLU A 461 -6.27 18.80 -18.94
C GLU A 461 -7.53 19.47 -18.42
N PHE A 462 -7.50 20.80 -18.39
CA PHE A 462 -8.58 21.65 -17.95
C PHE A 462 -8.88 22.70 -19.01
N ARG A 463 -10.07 23.31 -18.92
CA ARG A 463 -10.44 24.43 -19.75
C ARG A 463 -11.01 25.54 -18.88
N THR A 464 -10.41 26.73 -18.97
CA THR A 464 -10.91 27.92 -18.24
C THR A 464 -12.30 28.31 -18.74
N THR A 465 -12.99 29.12 -17.96
CA THR A 465 -14.32 29.67 -18.33
C THR A 465 -14.22 30.47 -19.63
N SER A 466 -13.11 31.14 -19.87
CA SER A 466 -12.82 31.88 -21.11
C SER A 466 -12.36 30.99 -22.30
N GLY A 467 -12.35 29.64 -22.11
CA GLY A 467 -12.05 28.66 -23.15
C GLY A 467 -10.58 28.34 -23.38
N PHE A 468 -9.64 28.87 -22.58
CA PHE A 468 -8.23 28.53 -22.67
C PHE A 468 -7.94 27.15 -22.12
N ARG A 469 -7.05 26.43 -22.79
CA ARG A 469 -6.57 25.12 -22.32
C ARG A 469 -5.53 25.28 -21.22
N VAL A 470 -5.65 24.49 -20.15
CA VAL A 470 -4.69 24.44 -19.04
C VAL A 470 -4.19 23.01 -18.89
N LEU A 471 -2.88 22.85 -18.83
CA LEU A 471 -2.23 21.55 -18.63
C LEU A 471 -1.57 21.53 -17.25
N VAL A 472 -1.79 20.43 -16.49
CA VAL A 472 -1.21 20.25 -15.16
C VAL A 472 -0.40 18.97 -15.14
N GLY A 473 0.84 19.05 -14.70
CA GLY A 473 1.72 17.90 -14.59
C GLY A 473 1.39 17.02 -13.38
N ARG A 474 1.43 15.70 -13.59
CA ARG A 474 1.12 14.72 -12.55
C ARG A 474 2.33 14.33 -11.69
N ASN A 475 3.54 14.49 -12.22
CA ASN A 475 4.81 14.17 -11.58
C ASN A 475 5.94 15.05 -12.13
N ASN A 476 7.10 15.04 -11.43
CA ASN A 476 8.25 15.91 -11.76
C ASN A 476 8.77 15.73 -13.20
N ARG A 477 8.77 14.49 -13.71
CA ARG A 477 9.16 14.25 -15.10
C ARG A 477 8.19 14.87 -16.09
N GLN A 478 6.92 14.80 -15.77
CA GLN A 478 5.88 15.38 -16.59
C GLN A 478 5.89 16.91 -16.50
N ASN A 479 6.16 17.46 -15.30
CA ASN A 479 6.40 18.89 -15.08
C ASN A 479 7.52 19.42 -15.99
N ASP A 480 8.66 18.71 -16.01
CA ASP A 480 9.78 19.03 -16.91
C ASP A 480 9.39 18.98 -18.39
N LYS A 481 8.69 17.91 -18.78
CA LYS A 481 8.27 17.73 -20.17
C LYS A 481 7.29 18.81 -20.62
N LEU A 482 6.30 19.13 -19.78
CA LEU A 482 5.31 20.18 -20.05
C LEU A 482 5.98 21.52 -20.24
N THR A 483 6.83 21.94 -19.30
CA THR A 483 7.53 23.22 -19.36
C THR A 483 8.43 23.32 -20.59
N ARG A 484 9.10 22.21 -20.97
CA ARG A 484 9.97 22.18 -22.16
C ARG A 484 9.21 22.21 -23.48
N SER A 485 8.02 21.59 -23.53
CA SER A 485 7.23 21.45 -24.77
C SER A 485 6.19 22.57 -24.97
N ALA A 486 5.96 23.41 -23.97
CA ALA A 486 5.04 24.53 -24.05
C ALA A 486 5.57 25.63 -24.98
N ASP A 487 4.67 26.41 -25.60
CA ASP A 487 5.03 27.60 -26.39
C ASP A 487 5.69 28.63 -25.47
N HIS A 488 6.71 29.30 -25.94
CA HIS A 488 7.44 30.33 -25.18
C HIS A 488 6.56 31.51 -24.72
N ARG A 489 5.42 31.72 -25.38
CA ARG A 489 4.42 32.75 -25.06
C ARG A 489 3.32 32.27 -24.13
N ASP A 490 3.22 30.95 -23.84
CA ASP A 490 2.32 30.42 -22.86
C ASP A 490 2.73 30.86 -21.45
N ILE A 491 1.80 30.80 -20.50
CA ILE A 491 2.04 31.19 -19.10
C ILE A 491 2.27 29.93 -18.26
N TRP A 492 3.41 29.91 -17.60
CA TRP A 492 3.74 28.93 -16.58
C TRP A 492 3.34 29.45 -15.20
N LEU A 493 2.71 28.60 -14.39
CA LEU A 493 2.27 28.92 -13.03
C LEU A 493 2.76 27.84 -12.06
N HIS A 494 3.12 28.27 -10.83
CA HIS A 494 3.52 27.38 -9.74
C HIS A 494 3.34 28.08 -8.38
N THR A 495 3.06 27.32 -7.34
CA THR A 495 3.00 27.83 -5.95
C THR A 495 4.37 28.29 -5.47
N GLN A 496 4.42 29.47 -4.82
CA GLN A 496 5.68 30.06 -4.39
C GLN A 496 6.28 29.28 -3.21
N LYS A 497 7.53 28.80 -3.34
CA LYS A 497 8.30 28.10 -2.29
C LYS A 497 7.63 26.84 -1.68
N ILE A 498 6.67 26.26 -2.36
CA ILE A 498 5.94 25.07 -1.92
C ILE A 498 5.95 24.05 -3.06
N HIS A 499 6.05 22.75 -2.75
CA HIS A 499 6.00 21.70 -3.75
C HIS A 499 4.61 21.62 -4.40
N GLY A 500 4.59 21.49 -5.74
CA GLY A 500 3.36 21.46 -6.51
C GLY A 500 3.60 21.07 -7.96
N SER A 501 2.51 21.05 -8.75
CA SER A 501 2.56 20.78 -10.17
C SER A 501 2.93 22.03 -10.96
N HIS A 502 3.65 21.84 -12.08
CA HIS A 502 3.73 22.88 -13.10
C HIS A 502 2.40 22.96 -13.83
N VAL A 503 1.87 24.17 -13.94
CA VAL A 503 0.64 24.45 -14.67
C VAL A 503 0.99 25.32 -15.88
N ILE A 504 0.52 24.92 -17.06
CA ILE A 504 0.73 25.66 -18.30
C ILE A 504 -0.63 26.13 -18.81
N LEU A 505 -0.83 27.43 -18.83
CA LEU A 505 -1.96 28.09 -19.48
C LEU A 505 -1.59 28.34 -20.94
N CYS A 506 -2.21 27.59 -21.86
CA CYS A 506 -1.91 27.60 -23.28
C CYS A 506 -2.57 28.83 -23.93
N THR A 507 -1.87 29.95 -23.97
CA THR A 507 -2.37 31.21 -24.55
C THR A 507 -2.06 31.35 -26.04
N GLY A 508 -0.96 30.73 -26.50
CA GLY A 508 -0.43 30.93 -27.84
C GLY A 508 -0.06 32.39 -28.13
N GLY A 509 0.14 33.21 -27.08
CA GLY A 509 0.44 34.62 -27.16
C GLY A 509 -0.79 35.54 -27.25
N ARG A 510 -2.01 35.01 -27.04
CA ARG A 510 -3.23 35.83 -26.93
C ARG A 510 -3.23 36.53 -25.56
N GLU A 511 -3.81 37.72 -25.52
CA GLU A 511 -4.06 38.41 -24.24
C GLU A 511 -5.02 37.59 -23.37
N VAL A 512 -4.75 37.58 -22.09
CA VAL A 512 -5.49 36.81 -21.10
C VAL A 512 -5.95 37.76 -20.00
N ASP A 513 -7.21 37.69 -19.64
CA ASP A 513 -7.80 38.45 -18.55
C ASP A 513 -7.32 37.94 -17.19
N ASP A 514 -7.45 38.79 -16.16
CA ASP A 514 -7.02 38.46 -14.82
C ASP A 514 -7.82 37.28 -14.23
N ASP A 515 -9.10 37.11 -14.57
CA ASP A 515 -9.95 36.02 -14.07
C ASP A 515 -9.43 34.67 -14.59
N THR A 516 -9.00 34.59 -15.85
CA THR A 516 -8.37 33.39 -16.42
C THR A 516 -7.06 33.04 -15.73
N ILE A 517 -6.24 34.05 -15.39
CA ILE A 517 -5.01 33.83 -14.62
C ILE A 517 -5.34 33.29 -13.21
N VAL A 518 -6.36 33.86 -12.54
CA VAL A 518 -6.83 33.40 -11.23
C VAL A 518 -7.35 31.97 -11.28
N GLU A 519 -8.12 31.58 -12.30
CA GLU A 519 -8.56 30.19 -12.48
C GLU A 519 -7.38 29.23 -12.64
N ALA A 520 -6.40 29.56 -13.46
CA ALA A 520 -5.18 28.75 -13.63
C ALA A 520 -4.33 28.71 -12.35
N ALA A 521 -4.26 29.81 -11.60
CA ALA A 521 -3.56 29.88 -10.32
C ALA A 521 -4.27 29.02 -9.23
N LYS A 522 -5.61 29.01 -9.20
CA LYS A 522 -6.37 28.12 -8.32
C LYS A 522 -6.09 26.64 -8.62
N LEU A 523 -5.92 26.27 -9.88
CA LEU A 523 -5.46 24.93 -10.26
C LEU A 523 -4.05 24.66 -9.73
N ALA A 524 -3.10 25.59 -9.88
CA ALA A 524 -1.75 25.42 -9.35
C ALA A 524 -1.73 25.26 -7.82
N ALA A 525 -2.54 26.03 -7.11
CA ALA A 525 -2.69 25.93 -5.67
C ALA A 525 -3.34 24.60 -5.24
N TRP A 526 -4.36 24.12 -5.98
CA TRP A 526 -5.01 22.83 -5.72
C TRP A 526 -4.07 21.64 -5.90
N PHE A 527 -3.21 21.68 -6.92
CA PHE A 527 -2.22 20.63 -7.19
C PHE A 527 -0.88 20.92 -6.51
N SER A 528 -0.91 21.39 -5.24
CA SER A 528 0.26 21.67 -4.40
C SER A 528 0.03 21.24 -2.96
N GLN A 529 1.08 21.31 -2.14
CA GLN A 529 0.99 21.09 -0.68
C GLN A 529 0.05 22.09 0.02
N ALA A 530 -0.25 23.22 -0.60
CA ALA A 530 -1.13 24.24 -0.03
C ALA A 530 -2.61 24.08 -0.43
N ARG A 531 -3.03 22.87 -0.81
CA ARG A 531 -4.39 22.55 -1.25
C ARG A 531 -5.50 23.01 -0.30
N GLU A 532 -5.23 23.06 1.01
CA GLU A 532 -6.17 23.50 2.04
C GLU A 532 -5.94 24.93 2.51
N GLY A 533 -5.02 25.64 1.86
CA GLY A 533 -4.66 27.00 2.23
C GLY A 533 -5.71 28.03 1.81
N ALA A 534 -6.01 29.00 2.66
CA ALA A 534 -6.96 30.07 2.33
C ALA A 534 -6.36 31.21 1.50
N ASN A 535 -5.02 31.36 1.48
CA ASN A 535 -4.32 32.44 0.79
C ASN A 535 -2.96 31.93 0.27
N VAL A 536 -2.98 31.30 -0.90
CA VAL A 536 -1.82 30.62 -1.48
C VAL A 536 -1.17 31.51 -2.53
N PRO A 537 0.09 31.93 -2.35
CA PRO A 537 0.81 32.69 -3.36
C PRO A 537 1.20 31.79 -4.54
N VAL A 538 0.80 32.18 -5.73
CA VAL A 538 1.11 31.50 -6.99
C VAL A 538 1.88 32.47 -7.89
N ASP A 539 3.10 32.08 -8.25
CA ASP A 539 3.90 32.81 -9.22
C ASP A 539 3.51 32.40 -10.64
N TYR A 540 3.43 33.39 -11.53
CA TYR A 540 3.20 33.18 -12.94
C TYR A 540 4.12 34.03 -13.83
N THR A 541 4.56 33.43 -14.93
CA THR A 541 5.49 34.07 -15.86
C THR A 541 5.39 33.41 -17.23
N PRO A 542 5.72 34.11 -18.35
CA PRO A 542 5.86 33.45 -19.64
C PRO A 542 6.88 32.30 -19.58
N VAL A 543 6.59 31.19 -20.28
CA VAL A 543 7.44 29.98 -20.29
C VAL A 543 8.89 30.29 -20.69
N LYS A 544 9.15 31.29 -21.54
CA LYS A 544 10.50 31.75 -21.92
C LYS A 544 11.40 32.12 -20.73
N ASN A 545 10.81 32.51 -19.61
CA ASN A 545 11.51 32.94 -18.39
C ASN A 545 11.83 31.76 -17.46
N VAL A 546 11.36 30.55 -17.75
CA VAL A 546 11.55 29.35 -16.94
C VAL A 546 12.67 28.52 -17.55
N LYS A 547 13.69 28.21 -16.74
CA LYS A 547 14.88 27.46 -17.18
C LYS A 547 15.15 26.30 -16.20
N LYS A 548 15.58 25.18 -16.75
CA LYS A 548 16.09 24.06 -15.94
C LYS A 548 17.61 24.18 -15.80
N PRO A 549 18.14 24.28 -14.57
CA PRO A 549 19.59 24.27 -14.35
C PRO A 549 20.21 22.95 -14.79
N ALA A 550 21.47 22.99 -15.25
CA ALA A 550 22.23 21.81 -15.59
C ALA A 550 22.39 20.91 -14.33
N GLY A 551 22.09 19.61 -14.46
CA GLY A 551 22.19 18.66 -13.35
C GLY A 551 21.08 18.78 -12.30
N ALA A 552 20.06 19.60 -12.50
CA ALA A 552 18.91 19.69 -11.60
C ALA A 552 18.05 18.41 -11.65
N ARG A 553 17.51 18.01 -10.48
CA ARG A 553 16.55 16.91 -10.36
C ARG A 553 15.29 17.21 -11.20
N PRO A 554 14.52 16.17 -11.61
CA PRO A 554 13.23 16.38 -12.25
C PRO A 554 12.33 17.32 -11.44
N GLY A 555 11.55 18.16 -12.12
CA GLY A 555 10.64 19.14 -11.52
C GLY A 555 11.31 20.44 -11.04
N MET A 556 12.63 20.48 -10.90
CA MET A 556 13.34 21.67 -10.42
C MET A 556 13.60 22.65 -11.56
N VAL A 557 13.11 23.86 -11.42
CA VAL A 557 13.32 24.97 -12.37
C VAL A 557 13.71 26.25 -11.62
N ILE A 558 14.34 27.16 -12.36
CA ILE A 558 14.55 28.55 -11.95
C ILE A 558 13.79 29.45 -12.92
N TYR A 559 13.20 30.51 -12.40
CA TYR A 559 12.47 31.48 -13.20
C TYR A 559 12.77 32.90 -12.74
N SER A 560 12.55 33.83 -13.63
CA SER A 560 12.79 35.26 -13.39
C SER A 560 11.60 36.06 -13.86
N THR A 561 11.50 37.30 -13.41
CA THR A 561 10.47 38.24 -13.89
C THR A 561 9.06 37.66 -13.79
N CYS A 562 8.72 37.16 -12.60
CA CYS A 562 7.38 36.63 -12.30
C CYS A 562 6.49 37.70 -11.66
N ARG A 563 5.18 37.48 -11.78
CA ARG A 563 4.15 38.13 -10.98
C ARG A 563 3.55 37.09 -10.02
N THR A 564 3.00 37.55 -8.90
CA THR A 564 2.39 36.68 -7.90
C THR A 564 0.92 37.05 -7.74
N VAL A 565 0.06 36.05 -7.69
CA VAL A 565 -1.36 36.18 -7.34
C VAL A 565 -1.68 35.28 -6.14
N ASN A 566 -2.44 35.82 -5.20
CA ASN A 566 -2.89 35.06 -4.04
C ASN A 566 -4.28 34.48 -4.30
N VAL A 567 -4.43 33.17 -4.11
CA VAL A 567 -5.68 32.45 -4.40
C VAL A 567 -6.03 31.46 -3.30
N ALA A 568 -7.32 31.17 -3.16
CA ALA A 568 -7.81 30.03 -2.37
C ALA A 568 -8.16 28.88 -3.32
N PRO A 569 -7.64 27.66 -3.12
CA PRO A 569 -8.01 26.48 -3.90
C PRO A 569 -9.49 26.13 -3.70
N GLU A 570 -10.17 25.73 -4.77
CA GLU A 570 -11.60 25.40 -4.75
C GLU A 570 -11.86 24.09 -5.49
N GLU A 571 -12.29 23.05 -4.79
CA GLU A 571 -12.62 21.74 -5.39
C GLU A 571 -13.74 21.84 -6.45
N GLY A 572 -14.75 22.66 -6.20
CA GLY A 572 -15.87 22.86 -7.12
C GLY A 572 -15.42 23.45 -8.47
N LEU A 573 -14.47 24.38 -8.45
CA LEU A 573 -13.87 24.96 -9.66
C LEU A 573 -13.07 23.90 -10.44
N VAL A 574 -12.25 23.11 -9.73
CA VAL A 574 -11.44 22.06 -10.36
C VAL A 574 -12.32 21.07 -11.12
N LYS A 575 -13.40 20.58 -10.47
CA LYS A 575 -14.37 19.68 -11.11
C LYS A 575 -15.08 20.31 -12.32
N LYS A 576 -15.39 21.62 -12.23
CA LYS A 576 -16.05 22.37 -13.31
C LYS A 576 -15.16 22.55 -14.54
N LEU A 577 -13.86 22.79 -14.33
CA LEU A 577 -12.91 23.07 -15.41
C LEU A 577 -12.30 21.80 -16.02
N GLN A 578 -12.43 20.65 -15.37
CA GLN A 578 -11.83 19.39 -15.82
C GLN A 578 -12.48 18.89 -17.11
N LEU A 579 -11.65 18.61 -18.13
CA LEU A 579 -12.09 17.90 -19.33
C LEU A 579 -12.07 16.40 -19.05
N SER A 580 -13.22 15.73 -19.25
CA SER A 580 -13.43 14.29 -19.06
C SER A 580 -12.55 13.42 -19.96
#